data_e43a0d58229befdb651c3665d82a69b2
#
_entry.id   e43a0d58229befdb651c3665d82a69b2
#
_cell.length_a   1.000
_cell.length_b   1.000
_cell.length_c   1.000
_cell.angle_alpha   90.00
_cell.angle_beta   90.00
_cell.angle_gamma   90.00
#
_symmetry.space_group_name_H-M   'P 1'
#
loop_
_entity.id
_entity.type
_entity.pdbx_description
1 polymer ?
#
loop_
_entity_poly.entity_id
_entity_poly.type
_entity_poly.pdbx_seq_one_letter_code
_entity_poly.pdbx_strand_id
1 'polypeptide(L)'
;MKTGRIIRSLSGVYRVDVDGTLYDAKPRGLFRKKQISPIVGDIVDIDDETHASGYIHHIHPRKNELKRPPVSNIDLLVIVMSAVSPNFSTQLLDRFLVIGHSYGLKPRIVITKKDLATKEEINEIENILSIYEDIGYATQFVGKDDAASEIFTEWEPGLAVLSGQSGVGKSSLLNKFQPTFNIETNEISTSLNRGKHTTRHVELYPRAQGFIADTPGFSALDFDHIDKETLRDNFIEISRYGEQCKFRDCYHVNEPKCHVKASVEAGEISEFRYQHYVQLLNEISNRKVKY
;
A
#
# COMPACT_ATOMS: atom_id res chain seq x y z
N MET A 1 -32.95 3.29 -0.89
CA MET A 1 -31.51 3.28 -1.30
C MET A 1 -30.74 2.51 -0.25
N LYS A 2 -29.71 1.76 -0.67
CA LYS A 2 -28.81 1.00 0.18
C LYS A 2 -27.39 1.55 -0.02
N THR A 3 -26.63 1.64 1.06
CA THR A 3 -25.23 2.09 0.99
C THR A 3 -24.32 0.88 1.11
N GLY A 4 -23.32 0.77 0.24
CA GLY A 4 -22.39 -0.36 0.24
C GLY A 4 -21.04 -0.01 -0.35
N ARG A 5 -20.13 -0.97 -0.34
CA ARG A 5 -18.76 -0.81 -0.89
C ARG A 5 -18.65 -1.53 -2.22
N ILE A 6 -18.06 -0.87 -3.22
CA ILE A 6 -17.70 -1.52 -4.48
C ILE A 6 -16.53 -2.48 -4.21
N ILE A 7 -16.77 -3.78 -4.43
CA ILE A 7 -15.77 -4.82 -4.22
C ILE A 7 -15.15 -5.33 -5.54
N ARG A 8 -15.79 -5.08 -6.67
CA ARG A 8 -15.30 -5.50 -7.98
C ARG A 8 -15.86 -4.61 -9.09
N SER A 9 -15.08 -4.41 -10.14
CA SER A 9 -15.52 -3.74 -11.36
C SER A 9 -15.19 -4.62 -12.59
N LEU A 10 -16.18 -4.93 -13.41
CA LEU A 10 -16.02 -5.72 -14.62
C LEU A 10 -16.92 -5.19 -15.73
N SER A 11 -16.33 -4.78 -16.85
CA SER A 11 -17.07 -4.35 -18.06
C SER A 11 -18.18 -3.31 -17.79
N GLY A 12 -17.94 -2.37 -16.86
CA GLY A 12 -18.88 -1.31 -16.51
C GLY A 12 -20.02 -1.73 -15.58
N VAL A 13 -19.96 -2.95 -15.05
CA VAL A 13 -20.80 -3.43 -13.94
C VAL A 13 -19.95 -3.45 -12.67
N TYR A 14 -20.51 -2.94 -11.58
CA TYR A 14 -19.89 -2.83 -10.28
C TYR A 14 -20.59 -3.76 -9.30
N ARG A 15 -19.83 -4.65 -8.67
CA ARG A 15 -20.36 -5.46 -7.59
C ARG A 15 -20.21 -4.69 -6.28
N VAL A 16 -21.32 -4.50 -5.61
CA VAL A 16 -21.43 -3.74 -4.36
C VAL A 16 -21.80 -4.69 -3.23
N ASP A 17 -21.03 -4.67 -2.17
CA ASP A 17 -21.34 -5.36 -0.92
C ASP A 17 -22.11 -4.40 -0.01
N VAL A 18 -23.32 -4.80 0.36
CA VAL A 18 -24.18 -4.12 1.33
C VAL A 18 -24.41 -5.09 2.49
N ASP A 19 -23.65 -4.92 3.57
CA ASP A 19 -23.75 -5.77 4.78
C ASP A 19 -23.72 -7.28 4.49
N GLY A 20 -22.82 -7.71 3.59
CA GLY A 20 -22.66 -9.12 3.20
C GLY A 20 -23.61 -9.57 2.08
N THR A 21 -24.51 -8.72 1.61
CA THR A 21 -25.37 -9.00 0.44
C THR A 21 -24.80 -8.34 -0.79
N LEU A 22 -24.63 -9.12 -1.87
CA LEU A 22 -23.99 -8.67 -3.10
C LEU A 22 -25.02 -8.18 -4.13
N TYR A 23 -24.79 -6.99 -4.70
CA TYR A 23 -25.60 -6.39 -5.75
C TYR A 23 -24.72 -6.05 -6.94
N ASP A 24 -25.21 -6.33 -8.15
CA ASP A 24 -24.58 -5.84 -9.37
C ASP A 24 -25.23 -4.50 -9.76
N ALA A 25 -24.46 -3.43 -9.89
CA ALA A 25 -24.98 -2.10 -10.18
C ALA A 25 -24.23 -1.44 -11.35
N LYS A 26 -24.94 -0.57 -12.09
CA LYS A 26 -24.38 0.24 -13.16
C LYS A 26 -24.38 1.72 -12.79
N PRO A 27 -23.37 2.50 -13.20
CA PRO A 27 -23.37 3.93 -12.94
C PRO A 27 -24.44 4.62 -13.80
N ARG A 28 -25.18 5.58 -13.23
CA ARG A 28 -26.10 6.44 -14.01
C ARG A 28 -25.32 7.30 -15.00
N GLY A 29 -25.93 7.64 -16.13
CA GLY A 29 -25.32 8.46 -17.19
C GLY A 29 -24.78 9.82 -16.71
N LEU A 30 -25.27 10.33 -15.58
CA LEU A 30 -24.80 11.57 -14.96
C LEU A 30 -23.31 11.51 -14.56
N PHE A 31 -22.79 10.34 -14.15
CA PHE A 31 -21.37 10.19 -13.81
C PHE A 31 -20.46 10.38 -15.01
N ARG A 32 -20.87 9.91 -16.20
CA ARG A 32 -20.13 10.17 -17.45
C ARG A 32 -20.05 11.67 -17.78
N LYS A 33 -21.15 12.42 -17.55
CA LYS A 33 -21.16 13.88 -17.77
C LYS A 33 -20.24 14.62 -16.80
N LYS A 34 -20.11 14.15 -15.58
CA LYS A 34 -19.23 14.72 -14.55
C LYS A 34 -17.79 14.21 -14.61
N GLN A 35 -17.44 13.32 -15.56
CA GLN A 35 -16.14 12.66 -15.67
C GLN A 35 -15.70 11.93 -14.37
N ILE A 36 -16.67 11.50 -13.57
CA ILE A 36 -16.42 10.72 -12.36
C ILE A 36 -16.67 9.26 -12.68
N SER A 37 -15.68 8.41 -12.47
CA SER A 37 -15.83 6.96 -12.59
C SER A 37 -15.81 6.31 -11.22
N PRO A 38 -16.79 5.44 -10.89
CA PRO A 38 -16.68 4.62 -9.70
C PRO A 38 -15.46 3.71 -9.80
N ILE A 39 -14.80 3.46 -8.69
CA ILE A 39 -13.67 2.52 -8.60
C ILE A 39 -13.88 1.56 -7.43
N VAL A 40 -13.11 0.49 -7.41
CA VAL A 40 -13.13 -0.48 -6.31
C VAL A 40 -12.73 0.22 -5.01
N GLY A 41 -13.46 -0.07 -3.93
CA GLY A 41 -13.30 0.59 -2.63
C GLY A 41 -14.26 1.75 -2.39
N ASP A 42 -14.88 2.32 -3.42
CA ASP A 42 -15.86 3.41 -3.24
C ASP A 42 -17.03 2.96 -2.39
N ILE A 43 -17.48 3.86 -1.52
CA ILE A 43 -18.75 3.75 -0.82
C ILE A 43 -19.80 4.41 -1.70
N VAL A 44 -20.86 3.67 -2.01
CA VAL A 44 -21.87 4.12 -2.97
C VAL A 44 -23.29 3.87 -2.46
N ASP A 45 -24.22 4.72 -2.90
CA ASP A 45 -25.64 4.49 -2.72
C ASP A 45 -26.20 3.86 -3.99
N ILE A 46 -26.90 2.73 -3.82
CA ILE A 46 -27.56 1.99 -4.89
C ILE A 46 -29.08 1.91 -4.65
N ASP A 47 -29.86 1.89 -5.74
CA ASP A 47 -31.23 1.41 -5.68
C ASP A 47 -31.27 -0.11 -5.92
N ASP A 48 -32.39 -0.70 -5.55
CA ASP A 48 -32.65 -2.13 -5.67
C ASP A 48 -33.90 -2.30 -6.55
N GLU A 49 -33.69 -2.18 -7.86
CA GLU A 49 -34.84 -2.30 -8.80
C GLU A 49 -35.33 -3.75 -8.96
N THR A 50 -34.44 -4.75 -8.77
CA THR A 50 -34.79 -6.17 -9.01
C THR A 50 -34.00 -7.14 -8.12
N HIS A 51 -33.93 -6.99 -6.82
CA HIS A 51 -33.20 -7.85 -5.85
C HIS A 51 -31.78 -8.32 -6.25
N ALA A 52 -31.32 -8.10 -7.49
CA ALA A 52 -30.02 -8.52 -8.01
C ALA A 52 -29.30 -7.46 -8.87
N SER A 53 -30.02 -6.43 -9.35
CA SER A 53 -29.41 -5.37 -10.18
C SER A 53 -29.97 -4.00 -9.85
N GLY A 54 -29.09 -2.98 -9.85
CA GLY A 54 -29.45 -1.62 -9.51
C GLY A 54 -28.59 -0.58 -10.21
N TYR A 55 -28.79 0.68 -9.87
CA TYR A 55 -27.99 1.80 -10.34
C TYR A 55 -27.26 2.47 -9.17
N ILE A 56 -26.00 2.87 -9.43
CA ILE A 56 -25.25 3.75 -8.54
C ILE A 56 -25.80 5.16 -8.69
N HIS A 57 -26.31 5.73 -7.60
CA HIS A 57 -26.86 7.07 -7.54
C HIS A 57 -25.87 8.10 -7.01
N HIS A 58 -25.08 7.70 -6.03
CA HIS A 58 -24.14 8.56 -5.35
C HIS A 58 -22.83 7.82 -5.06
N ILE A 59 -21.72 8.54 -5.14
CA ILE A 59 -20.41 8.10 -4.68
C ILE A 59 -20.04 9.03 -3.54
N HIS A 60 -19.84 8.45 -2.35
CA HIS A 60 -19.43 9.22 -1.17
C HIS A 60 -18.00 9.76 -1.35
N PRO A 61 -17.62 10.85 -0.66
CA PRO A 61 -16.27 11.39 -0.72
C PRO A 61 -15.24 10.33 -0.38
N ARG A 62 -14.20 10.23 -1.22
CA ARG A 62 -13.09 9.31 -1.00
C ARG A 62 -12.17 9.87 0.08
N LYS A 63 -11.81 9.05 1.04
CA LYS A 63 -10.81 9.33 2.08
C LYS A 63 -9.39 9.43 1.46
N ASN A 64 -9.09 8.53 0.56
CA ASN A 64 -7.87 8.48 -0.25
C ASN A 64 -8.14 7.68 -1.54
N GLU A 65 -7.21 7.79 -2.48
CA GLU A 65 -7.31 7.10 -3.76
C GLU A 65 -5.93 6.78 -4.30
N LEU A 66 -5.72 5.53 -4.70
CA LEU A 66 -4.58 5.12 -5.50
C LEU A 66 -4.96 5.12 -6.98
N LYS A 67 -4.07 5.61 -7.82
CA LYS A 67 -4.33 5.73 -9.27
C LYS A 67 -4.02 4.44 -10.05
N ARG A 68 -3.05 3.65 -9.57
CA ARG A 68 -2.60 2.42 -10.27
C ARG A 68 -2.19 1.34 -9.28
N PRO A 69 -3.02 0.30 -9.14
CA PRO A 69 -4.38 0.16 -9.66
C PRO A 69 -5.37 1.10 -8.95
N PRO A 70 -6.51 1.47 -9.60
CA PRO A 70 -7.47 2.39 -9.00
C PRO A 70 -8.22 1.71 -7.85
N VAL A 71 -7.94 2.15 -6.62
CA VAL A 71 -8.59 1.71 -5.37
C VAL A 71 -8.76 2.90 -4.46
N SER A 72 -9.93 3.02 -3.82
CA SER A 72 -10.24 4.09 -2.89
C SER A 72 -10.54 3.60 -1.48
N ASN A 73 -10.57 4.54 -0.54
CA ASN A 73 -10.95 4.30 0.85
C ASN A 73 -10.14 3.19 1.53
N ILE A 74 -8.83 3.22 1.31
CA ILE A 74 -7.87 2.29 1.91
C ILE A 74 -7.62 2.72 3.36
N ASP A 75 -7.66 1.77 4.27
CA ASP A 75 -7.41 1.97 5.70
C ASP A 75 -5.99 1.57 6.09
N LEU A 76 -5.47 0.51 5.48
CA LEU A 76 -4.18 -0.08 5.80
C LEU A 76 -3.39 -0.40 4.54
N LEU A 77 -2.15 0.08 4.46
CA LEU A 77 -1.18 -0.36 3.46
C LEU A 77 -0.22 -1.37 4.10
N VAL A 78 -0.27 -2.61 3.64
CA VAL A 78 0.65 -3.65 4.11
C VAL A 78 1.82 -3.74 3.14
N ILE A 79 2.99 -3.28 3.57
CA ILE A 79 4.23 -3.40 2.81
C ILE A 79 4.85 -4.75 3.11
N VAL A 80 4.78 -5.64 2.14
CA VAL A 80 5.30 -7.01 2.24
C VAL A 80 6.72 -7.04 1.71
N MET A 81 7.67 -7.35 2.56
CA MET A 81 9.06 -7.62 2.25
C MET A 81 9.35 -9.09 2.55
N SER A 82 10.43 -9.64 2.04
CA SER A 82 10.89 -10.99 2.40
C SER A 82 12.22 -10.93 3.13
N ALA A 83 12.42 -11.84 4.07
CA ALA A 83 13.70 -11.98 4.74
C ALA A 83 14.77 -12.40 3.73
N VAL A 84 14.41 -13.35 2.86
CA VAL A 84 15.30 -13.91 1.80
C VAL A 84 14.54 -14.10 0.49
N SER A 85 15.25 -14.09 -0.62
CA SER A 85 14.75 -14.43 -1.97
C SER A 85 13.45 -13.71 -2.40
N PRO A 86 13.46 -12.40 -2.63
CA PRO A 86 14.59 -11.48 -2.63
C PRO A 86 15.03 -11.08 -1.22
N ASN A 87 16.29 -10.69 -1.07
CA ASN A 87 16.81 -10.24 0.22
C ASN A 87 16.10 -8.98 0.70
N PHE A 88 15.99 -8.84 2.01
CA PHE A 88 15.45 -7.65 2.65
C PHE A 88 16.24 -6.38 2.23
N SER A 89 15.54 -5.32 1.88
CA SER A 89 16.13 -4.07 1.44
C SER A 89 15.46 -2.89 2.14
N THR A 90 16.20 -2.24 3.02
CA THR A 90 15.74 -1.04 3.73
C THR A 90 15.50 0.14 2.77
N GLN A 91 16.30 0.29 1.73
CA GLN A 91 16.13 1.34 0.73
C GLN A 91 14.80 1.19 -0.04
N LEU A 92 14.45 -0.05 -0.40
CA LEU A 92 13.18 -0.32 -1.07
C LEU A 92 11.99 -0.16 -0.10
N LEU A 93 12.15 -0.57 1.15
CA LEU A 93 11.16 -0.36 2.20
C LEU A 93 10.86 1.13 2.38
N ASP A 94 11.89 1.96 2.52
CA ASP A 94 11.75 3.40 2.69
C ASP A 94 11.02 4.06 1.51
N ARG A 95 11.30 3.60 0.30
CA ARG A 95 10.60 4.05 -0.90
C ARG A 95 9.10 3.74 -0.83
N PHE A 96 8.72 2.53 -0.41
CA PHE A 96 7.30 2.15 -0.25
C PHE A 96 6.62 2.95 0.88
N LEU A 97 7.33 3.20 1.98
CA LEU A 97 6.82 3.98 3.10
C LEU A 97 6.47 5.41 2.68
N VAL A 98 7.40 6.10 2.00
CA VAL A 98 7.17 7.46 1.48
C VAL A 98 5.97 7.50 0.54
N ILE A 99 5.87 6.55 -0.38
CA ILE A 99 4.73 6.48 -1.30
C ILE A 99 3.43 6.26 -0.51
N GLY A 100 3.42 5.34 0.45
CA GLY A 100 2.24 5.09 1.28
C GLY A 100 1.77 6.36 2.00
N HIS A 101 2.70 7.06 2.65
CA HIS A 101 2.40 8.32 3.35
C HIS A 101 1.92 9.43 2.41
N SER A 102 2.47 9.54 1.21
CA SER A 102 2.05 10.54 0.22
C SER A 102 0.57 10.39 -0.22
N TYR A 103 0.02 9.20 -0.06
CA TYR A 103 -1.42 8.92 -0.26
C TYR A 103 -2.24 9.01 1.04
N GLY A 104 -1.64 9.44 2.15
CA GLY A 104 -2.30 9.50 3.46
C GLY A 104 -2.64 8.13 4.04
N LEU A 105 -1.90 7.08 3.63
CA LEU A 105 -2.10 5.73 4.12
C LEU A 105 -1.30 5.47 5.40
N LYS A 106 -1.74 4.49 6.19
CA LYS A 106 -0.99 3.97 7.34
C LYS A 106 -0.26 2.70 6.91
N PRO A 107 1.08 2.73 6.77
CA PRO A 107 1.85 1.54 6.44
C PRO A 107 2.03 0.62 7.64
N ARG A 108 1.95 -0.70 7.39
CA ARG A 108 2.43 -1.76 8.27
C ARG A 108 3.48 -2.56 7.51
N ILE A 109 4.56 -2.94 8.16
CA ILE A 109 5.66 -3.71 7.57
C ILE A 109 5.47 -5.19 7.90
N VAL A 110 5.43 -6.03 6.88
CA VAL A 110 5.32 -7.48 7.04
C VAL A 110 6.51 -8.16 6.38
N ILE A 111 7.27 -8.93 7.15
CA ILE A 111 8.42 -9.69 6.68
C ILE A 111 8.02 -11.16 6.53
N THR A 112 8.02 -11.64 5.31
CA THR A 112 7.68 -13.04 4.97
C THR A 112 8.91 -13.91 4.86
N LYS A 113 8.70 -15.23 4.66
CA LYS A 113 9.75 -16.24 4.46
C LYS A 113 10.72 -16.34 5.65
N LYS A 114 10.23 -16.06 6.85
CA LYS A 114 10.97 -16.26 8.10
C LYS A 114 11.53 -17.69 8.22
N ASP A 115 10.76 -18.65 7.75
CA ASP A 115 11.09 -20.08 7.75
C ASP A 115 12.25 -20.47 6.84
N LEU A 116 12.63 -19.63 5.89
CA LEU A 116 13.74 -19.84 4.95
C LEU A 116 15.03 -19.11 5.35
N ALA A 117 14.95 -18.17 6.29
CA ALA A 117 16.07 -17.38 6.75
C ALA A 117 16.82 -18.05 7.91
N THR A 118 18.12 -17.79 8.02
CA THR A 118 18.92 -18.20 9.18
C THR A 118 18.56 -17.35 10.42
N LYS A 119 18.97 -17.82 11.58
CA LYS A 119 18.76 -17.03 12.83
C LYS A 119 19.51 -15.72 12.80
N GLU A 120 20.69 -15.69 12.22
CA GLU A 120 21.53 -14.50 12.06
C GLU A 120 20.84 -13.47 11.17
N GLU A 121 20.30 -13.88 10.03
CA GLU A 121 19.55 -13.00 9.12
C GLU A 121 18.27 -12.45 9.77
N ILE A 122 17.56 -13.29 10.55
CA ILE A 122 16.38 -12.83 11.31
C ILE A 122 16.78 -11.78 12.35
N ASN A 123 17.81 -12.05 13.16
CA ASN A 123 18.26 -11.12 14.19
C ASN A 123 18.73 -9.78 13.58
N GLU A 124 19.41 -9.81 12.42
CA GLU A 124 19.81 -8.60 11.71
C GLU A 124 18.59 -7.78 11.27
N ILE A 125 17.58 -8.43 10.70
CA ILE A 125 16.34 -7.77 10.28
C ILE A 125 15.58 -7.25 11.50
N GLU A 126 15.49 -7.99 12.60
CA GLU A 126 14.84 -7.55 13.85
C GLU A 126 15.49 -6.28 14.40
N ASN A 127 16.83 -6.22 14.43
CA ASN A 127 17.56 -5.02 14.83
C ASN A 127 17.28 -3.81 13.93
N ILE A 128 17.13 -4.04 12.63
CA ILE A 128 16.74 -2.98 11.69
C ILE A 128 15.31 -2.56 11.93
N LEU A 129 14.39 -3.51 12.11
CA LEU A 129 12.96 -3.22 12.30
C LEU A 129 12.68 -2.46 13.60
N SER A 130 13.47 -2.67 14.67
CA SER A 130 13.33 -1.89 15.89
C SER A 130 13.47 -0.38 15.67
N ILE A 131 14.30 0.05 14.69
CA ILE A 131 14.43 1.46 14.31
C ILE A 131 13.14 1.97 13.67
N TYR A 132 12.47 1.15 12.87
CA TYR A 132 11.17 1.51 12.28
C TYR A 132 10.06 1.54 13.33
N GLU A 133 10.09 0.64 14.31
CA GLU A 133 9.16 0.62 15.46
C GLU A 133 9.30 1.88 16.31
N ASP A 134 10.52 2.33 16.59
CA ASP A 134 10.81 3.57 17.31
C ASP A 134 10.27 4.82 16.57
N ILE A 135 10.23 4.77 15.25
CA ILE A 135 9.62 5.82 14.42
C ILE A 135 8.09 5.76 14.50
N GLY A 136 7.50 4.59 14.81
CA GLY A 136 6.07 4.37 14.98
C GLY A 136 5.42 3.44 13.95
N TYR A 137 6.22 2.67 13.18
CA TYR A 137 5.69 1.66 12.28
C TYR A 137 5.37 0.36 13.04
N ALA A 138 4.24 -0.26 12.71
CA ALA A 138 3.96 -1.62 13.15
C ALA A 138 4.69 -2.62 12.25
N THR A 139 5.39 -3.58 12.83
CA THR A 139 6.13 -4.63 12.13
C THR A 139 5.60 -6.01 12.49
N GLN A 140 5.77 -6.98 11.62
CA GLN A 140 5.35 -8.36 11.84
C GLN A 140 6.16 -9.32 10.97
N PHE A 141 6.65 -10.42 11.57
CA PHE A 141 7.21 -11.54 10.82
C PHE A 141 6.14 -12.58 10.53
N VAL A 142 6.19 -13.16 9.33
CA VAL A 142 5.27 -14.21 8.89
C VAL A 142 6.06 -15.37 8.28
N GLY A 143 5.91 -16.54 8.88
CA GLY A 143 6.44 -17.80 8.38
C GLY A 143 5.40 -18.63 7.63
N LYS A 144 5.84 -19.75 7.08
CA LYS A 144 4.97 -20.65 6.31
C LYS A 144 3.87 -21.27 7.16
N ASP A 145 4.17 -21.61 8.42
CA ASP A 145 3.28 -22.38 9.30
C ASP A 145 2.43 -21.47 10.21
N ASP A 146 2.63 -20.14 10.18
CA ASP A 146 1.85 -19.21 10.99
C ASP A 146 0.39 -19.21 10.56
N ALA A 147 -0.54 -19.27 11.53
CA ALA A 147 -1.96 -19.31 11.25
C ALA A 147 -2.48 -17.96 10.70
N ALA A 148 -3.38 -18.03 9.74
CA ALA A 148 -4.00 -16.81 9.18
C ALA A 148 -4.68 -15.96 10.27
N SER A 149 -5.34 -16.58 11.25
CA SER A 149 -5.97 -15.88 12.36
C SER A 149 -4.97 -15.07 13.19
N GLU A 150 -3.77 -15.57 13.40
CA GLU A 150 -2.72 -14.87 14.14
C GLU A 150 -2.16 -13.69 13.34
N ILE A 151 -1.96 -13.87 12.03
CA ILE A 151 -1.44 -12.82 11.15
C ILE A 151 -2.40 -11.64 11.05
N PHE A 152 -3.69 -11.93 10.80
CA PHE A 152 -4.64 -10.88 10.42
C PHE A 152 -5.41 -10.24 11.57
N THR A 153 -5.38 -10.82 12.78
CA THR A 153 -5.99 -10.24 13.99
C THR A 153 -5.33 -8.94 14.42
N GLU A 154 -4.03 -8.80 14.15
CA GLU A 154 -3.28 -7.58 14.48
C GLU A 154 -3.53 -6.43 13.52
N TRP A 155 -4.21 -6.70 12.41
CA TRP A 155 -4.41 -5.68 11.37
C TRP A 155 -5.63 -4.83 11.69
N GLU A 156 -5.50 -3.52 11.52
CA GLU A 156 -6.58 -2.56 11.72
C GLU A 156 -7.80 -2.90 10.85
N PRO A 157 -9.03 -2.59 11.35
CA PRO A 157 -10.26 -2.81 10.58
C PRO A 157 -10.29 -1.97 9.30
N GLY A 158 -11.07 -2.42 8.31
CA GLY A 158 -11.28 -1.72 7.06
C GLY A 158 -10.63 -2.39 5.85
N LEU A 159 -10.30 -1.61 4.82
CA LEU A 159 -9.69 -2.10 3.59
C LEU A 159 -8.17 -2.13 3.69
N ALA A 160 -7.61 -3.33 3.67
CA ALA A 160 -6.18 -3.57 3.57
C ALA A 160 -5.74 -3.78 2.12
N VAL A 161 -4.61 -3.19 1.74
CA VAL A 161 -3.99 -3.35 0.42
C VAL A 161 -2.55 -3.83 0.59
N LEU A 162 -2.17 -4.88 -0.13
CA LEU A 162 -0.80 -5.41 -0.10
C LEU A 162 0.07 -4.72 -1.14
N SER A 163 1.25 -4.25 -0.74
CA SER A 163 2.31 -3.75 -1.61
C SER A 163 3.61 -4.50 -1.36
N GLY A 164 4.52 -4.47 -2.32
CA GLY A 164 5.84 -5.09 -2.19
C GLY A 164 6.33 -5.67 -3.50
N GLN A 165 7.62 -5.95 -3.57
CA GLN A 165 8.31 -6.47 -4.75
C GLN A 165 7.71 -7.81 -5.22
N SER A 166 7.95 -8.16 -6.50
CA SER A 166 7.62 -9.51 -6.99
C SER A 166 8.41 -10.58 -6.23
N GLY A 167 7.78 -11.71 -5.94
CA GLY A 167 8.43 -12.83 -5.25
C GLY A 167 8.53 -12.72 -3.72
N VAL A 168 8.09 -11.61 -3.09
CA VAL A 168 8.12 -11.48 -1.61
C VAL A 168 7.05 -12.28 -0.88
N GLY A 169 6.17 -13.02 -1.56
CA GLY A 169 5.17 -13.87 -0.91
C GLY A 169 3.79 -13.24 -0.72
N LYS A 170 3.44 -12.15 -1.40
CA LYS A 170 2.09 -11.55 -1.33
C LYS A 170 0.98 -12.53 -1.66
N SER A 171 1.11 -13.30 -2.76
CA SER A 171 0.14 -14.32 -3.15
C SER A 171 0.02 -15.44 -2.12
N SER A 172 1.15 -15.85 -1.53
CA SER A 172 1.14 -16.85 -0.45
C SER A 172 0.42 -16.32 0.80
N LEU A 173 0.63 -15.05 1.13
CA LEU A 173 -0.06 -14.39 2.23
C LEU A 173 -1.57 -14.30 1.96
N LEU A 174 -1.98 -13.94 0.74
CA LEU A 174 -3.39 -13.93 0.32
C LEU A 174 -4.00 -15.32 0.36
N ASN A 175 -3.30 -16.36 -0.09
CA ASN A 175 -3.77 -17.75 -0.02
C ASN A 175 -3.93 -18.25 1.43
N LYS A 176 -3.08 -17.80 2.36
CA LYS A 176 -3.27 -18.05 3.79
C LYS A 176 -4.57 -17.42 4.30
N PHE A 177 -4.86 -16.21 3.85
CA PHE A 177 -6.07 -15.49 4.20
C PHE A 177 -7.33 -16.22 3.70
N GLN A 178 -7.33 -16.67 2.44
CA GLN A 178 -8.44 -17.38 1.81
C GLN A 178 -7.92 -18.54 0.95
N PRO A 179 -7.89 -19.76 1.45
CA PRO A 179 -7.40 -20.93 0.72
C PRO A 179 -8.12 -21.20 -0.62
N THR A 180 -9.36 -20.71 -0.77
CA THR A 180 -10.15 -20.85 -2.00
C THR A 180 -9.68 -19.96 -3.15
N PHE A 181 -8.79 -18.98 -2.91
CA PHE A 181 -8.26 -18.13 -3.98
C PHE A 181 -7.42 -18.90 -4.99
N ASN A 182 -6.75 -19.94 -4.54
CA ASN A 182 -5.91 -20.78 -5.37
C ASN A 182 -5.02 -19.96 -6.31
N ILE A 183 -4.49 -18.83 -5.80
CA ILE A 183 -3.57 -17.96 -6.54
C ILE A 183 -2.31 -18.77 -6.77
N GLU A 184 -1.93 -18.95 -8.03
CA GLU A 184 -0.69 -19.65 -8.37
C GLU A 184 0.50 -18.94 -7.72
N THR A 185 1.19 -19.64 -6.82
CA THR A 185 2.34 -19.13 -6.05
C THR A 185 3.67 -19.36 -6.78
N ASN A 186 3.66 -19.61 -8.09
CA ASN A 186 4.86 -19.83 -8.86
C ASN A 186 5.77 -18.59 -8.83
N GLU A 187 7.04 -18.81 -8.57
CA GLU A 187 8.12 -17.84 -8.48
C GLU A 187 8.33 -16.97 -9.74
N ILE A 188 7.62 -17.30 -10.80
CA ILE A 188 7.59 -16.53 -12.03
C ILE A 188 6.12 -16.30 -12.35
N SER A 189 5.59 -15.14 -11.99
CA SER A 189 4.42 -14.62 -12.67
C SER A 189 4.81 -14.29 -14.12
N THR A 190 5.17 -15.34 -14.88
CA THR A 190 5.20 -15.26 -16.32
C THR A 190 3.77 -15.01 -16.73
N SER A 191 3.52 -13.79 -17.18
CA SER A 191 2.33 -13.31 -17.87
C SER A 191 2.00 -14.14 -19.14
N LEU A 192 2.46 -15.38 -19.24
CA LEU A 192 2.47 -16.19 -20.45
C LEU A 192 1.19 -17.00 -20.67
N ASN A 193 0.27 -17.11 -19.70
CA ASN A 193 -0.95 -17.88 -19.89
C ASN A 193 -2.27 -17.12 -19.64
N ARG A 194 -2.24 -15.83 -19.26
CA ARG A 194 -3.42 -14.99 -19.40
C ARG A 194 -3.28 -14.17 -20.67
N GLY A 195 -4.17 -14.42 -21.62
CA GLY A 195 -4.15 -13.85 -22.96
C GLY A 195 -3.88 -12.33 -22.96
N LYS A 196 -3.31 -11.85 -24.04
CA LYS A 196 -2.73 -10.50 -24.33
C LYS A 196 -3.57 -9.27 -23.97
N HIS A 197 -4.73 -9.42 -23.27
CA HIS A 197 -5.70 -8.35 -22.93
C HIS A 197 -6.36 -8.50 -21.57
N THR A 198 -5.75 -9.13 -20.55
CA THR A 198 -6.33 -9.10 -19.22
C THR A 198 -6.04 -7.75 -18.57
N THR A 199 -7.00 -6.86 -18.64
CA THR A 199 -7.15 -5.69 -17.78
C THR A 199 -6.99 -6.17 -16.33
N ARG A 200 -6.01 -5.63 -15.61
CA ARG A 200 -5.74 -5.99 -14.22
C ARG A 200 -6.93 -5.51 -13.39
N HIS A 201 -7.85 -6.41 -13.07
CA HIS A 201 -9.02 -6.08 -12.24
C HIS A 201 -8.61 -6.20 -10.78
N VAL A 202 -8.95 -5.17 -10.01
CA VAL A 202 -8.88 -5.20 -8.55
C VAL A 202 -10.14 -5.88 -8.05
N GLU A 203 -10.01 -6.78 -7.08
CA GLU A 203 -11.13 -7.40 -6.39
C GLU A 203 -10.86 -7.36 -4.87
N LEU A 204 -11.90 -7.01 -4.10
CA LEU A 204 -11.85 -7.01 -2.65
C LEU A 204 -12.49 -8.28 -2.12
N TYR A 205 -11.81 -8.88 -1.17
CA TYR A 205 -12.25 -10.08 -0.50
C TYR A 205 -12.57 -9.78 0.97
N PRO A 206 -13.72 -10.24 1.48
CA PRO A 206 -14.11 -10.00 2.85
C PRO A 206 -13.15 -10.67 3.83
N ARG A 207 -12.80 -9.98 4.92
CA ARG A 207 -12.09 -10.49 6.09
C ARG A 207 -12.89 -10.18 7.36
N ALA A 208 -12.55 -10.78 8.50
CA ALA A 208 -13.28 -10.62 9.76
C ALA A 208 -13.54 -9.16 10.15
N GLN A 209 -12.64 -8.25 9.81
CA GLN A 209 -12.72 -6.84 10.15
C GLN A 209 -12.67 -5.92 8.90
N GLY A 210 -13.24 -6.34 7.77
CA GLY A 210 -13.29 -5.53 6.55
C GLY A 210 -12.93 -6.30 5.29
N PHE A 211 -12.01 -5.75 4.49
CA PHE A 211 -11.64 -6.32 3.19
C PHE A 211 -10.13 -6.35 3.01
N ILE A 212 -9.68 -7.24 2.14
CA ILE A 212 -8.33 -7.25 1.60
C ILE A 212 -8.40 -7.17 0.07
N ALA A 213 -7.58 -6.31 -0.53
CA ALA A 213 -7.52 -6.17 -1.97
C ALA A 213 -6.49 -7.13 -2.58
N ASP A 214 -6.92 -7.96 -3.53
CA ASP A 214 -6.00 -8.55 -4.50
C ASP A 214 -5.70 -7.51 -5.58
N THR A 215 -4.49 -6.98 -5.55
CA THR A 215 -4.03 -5.95 -6.47
C THR A 215 -2.85 -6.45 -7.28
N PRO A 216 -3.08 -7.25 -8.34
CA PRO A 216 -2.00 -7.67 -9.21
C PRO A 216 -1.32 -6.44 -9.82
N GLY A 217 -0.02 -6.28 -9.57
CA GLY A 217 0.77 -5.14 -10.05
C GLY A 217 1.00 -4.01 -9.05
N PHE A 218 0.58 -4.13 -7.80
CA PHE A 218 0.96 -3.23 -6.70
C PHE A 218 2.45 -3.39 -6.27
N SER A 219 3.19 -4.19 -7.03
CA SER A 219 4.63 -4.40 -6.86
C SER A 219 5.48 -3.21 -7.29
N ALA A 220 4.89 -2.24 -7.99
CA ALA A 220 5.56 -1.03 -8.44
C ALA A 220 4.64 0.16 -8.11
N LEU A 221 4.61 0.57 -6.85
CA LEU A 221 4.07 1.89 -6.51
C LEU A 221 4.89 2.92 -7.28
N ASP A 222 4.19 3.72 -8.08
CA ASP A 222 4.80 4.73 -8.93
C ASP A 222 5.36 5.86 -8.07
N PHE A 223 6.67 6.05 -8.12
CA PHE A 223 7.36 7.12 -7.41
C PHE A 223 7.40 8.43 -8.22
N ASP A 224 6.89 8.42 -9.46
CA ASP A 224 6.98 9.56 -10.36
C ASP A 224 6.22 10.80 -9.86
N HIS A 225 5.20 10.62 -9.02
CA HIS A 225 4.43 11.71 -8.42
C HIS A 225 5.09 12.34 -7.18
N ILE A 226 6.16 11.75 -6.66
CA ILE A 226 6.86 12.27 -5.48
C ILE A 226 7.83 13.37 -5.94
N ASP A 227 7.59 14.60 -5.51
CA ASP A 227 8.52 15.72 -5.59
C ASP A 227 9.34 15.87 -4.31
N LYS A 228 10.20 16.88 -4.24
CA LYS A 228 11.11 17.09 -3.10
C LYS A 228 10.37 17.41 -1.81
N GLU A 229 9.34 18.21 -1.91
CA GLU A 229 8.47 18.62 -0.81
C GLU A 229 7.72 17.41 -0.28
N THR A 230 7.09 16.66 -1.16
CA THR A 230 6.39 15.41 -0.80
C THR A 230 7.33 14.41 -0.14
N LEU A 231 8.56 14.24 -0.64
CA LEU A 231 9.56 13.37 -0.03
C LEU A 231 9.86 13.82 1.41
N ARG A 232 10.22 15.11 1.59
CA ARG A 232 10.57 15.70 2.89
C ARG A 232 9.44 15.51 3.91
N ASP A 233 8.22 15.83 3.49
CA ASP A 233 7.06 15.86 4.38
C ASP A 233 6.54 14.45 4.73
N ASN A 234 6.89 13.44 3.91
CA ASN A 234 6.45 12.05 4.10
C ASN A 234 7.58 11.09 4.55
N PHE A 235 8.75 11.62 4.89
CA PHE A 235 9.79 10.89 5.60
C PHE A 235 9.66 11.26 7.09
N ILE A 236 8.93 10.47 7.88
CA ILE A 236 8.31 10.86 9.15
C ILE A 236 9.29 11.54 10.11
N GLU A 237 10.43 10.91 10.40
CA GLU A 237 11.42 11.46 11.33
C GLU A 237 12.10 12.71 10.75
N ILE A 238 12.38 12.75 9.45
CA ILE A 238 12.92 13.93 8.78
C ILE A 238 11.96 15.11 8.89
N SER A 239 10.67 14.88 8.64
CA SER A 239 9.62 15.89 8.79
C SER A 239 9.51 16.37 10.25
N ARG A 240 9.46 15.45 11.21
CA ARG A 240 9.34 15.76 12.65
C ARG A 240 10.49 16.62 13.16
N TYR A 241 11.72 16.23 12.90
CA TYR A 241 12.92 16.99 13.32
C TYR A 241 13.12 18.24 12.47
N GLY A 242 12.64 18.24 11.22
CA GLY A 242 12.67 19.37 10.31
C GLY A 242 11.91 20.59 10.78
N GLU A 243 10.87 20.44 11.62
CA GLU A 243 10.10 21.54 12.22
C GLU A 243 10.98 22.49 13.06
N GLN A 244 12.11 21.99 13.58
CA GLN A 244 13.06 22.76 14.38
C GLN A 244 14.15 23.42 13.54
N CYS A 245 14.16 23.24 12.21
CA CYS A 245 15.11 23.89 11.35
C CYS A 245 14.85 25.41 11.25
N LYS A 246 15.94 26.18 11.14
CA LYS A 246 15.87 27.63 10.98
C LYS A 246 15.13 28.05 9.71
N PHE A 247 15.28 27.28 8.64
CA PHE A 247 14.72 27.58 7.31
C PHE A 247 13.52 26.67 7.04
N ARG A 248 12.39 27.25 6.64
CA ARG A 248 11.16 26.49 6.33
C ARG A 248 11.31 25.55 5.13
N ASP A 249 12.13 25.97 4.15
CA ASP A 249 12.35 25.21 2.91
C ASP A 249 13.66 24.38 2.99
N CYS A 250 14.04 23.95 4.19
CA CYS A 250 15.23 23.14 4.39
C CYS A 250 15.02 21.75 3.80
N TYR A 251 15.91 21.32 2.90
CA TYR A 251 15.97 19.95 2.40
C TYR A 251 16.98 19.08 3.15
N HIS A 252 17.60 19.63 4.21
CA HIS A 252 18.44 18.93 5.17
C HIS A 252 19.74 18.33 4.57
N VAL A 253 20.25 18.88 3.47
CA VAL A 253 21.48 18.39 2.81
C VAL A 253 22.62 19.41 2.95
N ASN A 254 22.45 20.60 2.39
CA ASN A 254 23.51 21.62 2.30
C ASN A 254 23.32 22.79 3.27
N GLU A 255 22.15 22.90 3.89
CA GLU A 255 21.78 24.05 4.70
C GLU A 255 22.61 24.11 5.99
N PRO A 256 23.13 25.30 6.32
CA PRO A 256 23.89 25.49 7.56
C PRO A 256 22.95 25.43 8.78
N LYS A 257 23.46 24.87 9.87
CA LYS A 257 22.72 24.75 11.14
C LYS A 257 21.38 24.01 10.98
N CYS A 258 21.36 22.99 10.14
CA CYS A 258 20.21 22.11 9.94
C CYS A 258 20.01 21.24 11.18
N HIS A 259 18.82 21.27 11.78
CA HIS A 259 18.51 20.48 12.97
C HIS A 259 18.48 18.98 12.67
N VAL A 260 17.92 18.57 11.52
CA VAL A 260 17.92 17.16 11.09
C VAL A 260 19.35 16.59 11.03
N LYS A 261 20.31 17.32 10.45
CA LYS A 261 21.71 16.85 10.41
C LYS A 261 22.33 16.73 11.80
N ALA A 262 22.05 17.68 12.69
CA ALA A 262 22.50 17.61 14.06
C ALA A 262 21.89 16.40 14.81
N SER A 263 20.62 16.08 14.54
CA SER A 263 19.94 14.90 15.12
C SER A 263 20.46 13.58 14.57
N VAL A 264 20.91 13.54 13.31
CA VAL A 264 21.64 12.38 12.76
C VAL A 264 22.98 12.20 13.48
N GLU A 265 23.76 13.28 13.64
CA GLU A 265 25.05 13.28 14.37
C GLU A 265 24.88 12.86 15.84
N ALA A 266 23.74 13.20 16.45
CA ALA A 266 23.39 12.83 17.82
C ALA A 266 22.84 11.37 17.94
N GLY A 267 22.58 10.69 16.82
CA GLY A 267 22.02 9.34 16.79
C GLY A 267 20.50 9.28 17.05
N GLU A 268 19.79 10.43 17.04
CA GLU A 268 18.34 10.51 17.20
C GLU A 268 17.60 10.13 15.90
N ILE A 269 18.26 10.32 14.77
CA ILE A 269 17.82 9.85 13.45
C ILE A 269 18.83 8.82 12.97
N SER A 270 18.37 7.66 12.54
CA SER A 270 19.23 6.62 12.01
C SER A 270 19.97 7.09 10.76
N GLU A 271 21.28 6.89 10.72
CA GLU A 271 22.13 7.33 9.61
C GLU A 271 21.71 6.72 8.27
N PHE A 272 21.40 5.41 8.23
CA PHE A 272 21.00 4.78 6.97
C PHE A 272 19.68 5.35 6.44
N ARG A 273 18.73 5.70 7.31
CA ARG A 273 17.46 6.33 6.96
C ARG A 273 17.71 7.71 6.33
N TYR A 274 18.56 8.51 6.96
CA TYR A 274 18.96 9.81 6.40
C TYR A 274 19.68 9.67 5.06
N GLN A 275 20.56 8.68 4.91
CA GLN A 275 21.22 8.39 3.64
C GLN A 275 20.23 8.01 2.54
N HIS A 276 19.21 7.20 2.84
CA HIS A 276 18.15 6.87 1.88
C HIS A 276 17.32 8.10 1.50
N TYR A 277 17.00 8.96 2.45
CA TYR A 277 16.35 10.24 2.17
C TYR A 277 17.15 11.07 1.17
N VAL A 278 18.45 11.24 1.40
CA VAL A 278 19.35 12.01 0.51
C VAL A 278 19.43 11.35 -0.87
N GLN A 279 19.51 10.04 -0.95
CA GLN A 279 19.52 9.30 -2.22
C GLN A 279 18.23 9.52 -3.01
N LEU A 280 17.06 9.40 -2.37
CA LEU A 280 15.76 9.64 -3.00
C LEU A 280 15.61 11.10 -3.44
N LEU A 281 16.08 12.05 -2.64
CA LEU A 281 16.09 13.47 -2.98
C LEU A 281 16.94 13.77 -4.23
N ASN A 282 18.11 13.13 -4.33
CA ASN A 282 18.97 13.22 -5.50
C ASN A 282 18.33 12.58 -6.74
N GLU A 283 17.68 11.42 -6.59
CA GLU A 283 16.92 10.79 -7.67
C GLU A 283 15.86 11.74 -8.23
N ILE A 284 15.06 12.36 -7.34
CA ILE A 284 14.03 13.32 -7.73
C ILE A 284 14.65 14.54 -8.44
N SER A 285 15.76 15.06 -7.88
CA SER A 285 16.45 16.23 -8.44
C SER A 285 16.99 16.01 -9.85
N ASN A 286 17.40 14.78 -10.16
CA ASN A 286 18.00 14.40 -11.43
C ASN A 286 16.98 13.87 -12.45
N ARG A 287 15.69 13.80 -12.09
CA ARG A 287 14.65 13.40 -13.05
C ARG A 287 14.60 14.39 -14.21
N LYS A 288 14.74 13.88 -15.42
CA LYS A 288 14.44 14.66 -16.61
C LYS A 288 12.93 14.96 -16.63
N VAL A 289 12.58 16.22 -16.69
CA VAL A 289 11.19 16.63 -16.92
C VAL A 289 10.75 16.00 -18.27
N LYS A 290 9.85 15.04 -18.21
CA LYS A 290 9.20 14.52 -19.41
C LYS A 290 8.18 15.59 -19.85
N TYR A 291 8.51 16.32 -20.91
CA TYR A 291 7.59 17.24 -21.60
C TYR A 291 6.55 16.45 -22.38
#